data_9396198a05b5a000507c7004930e1ba9
#
_entry.id   9396198a05b5a000507c7004930e1ba9
#
_cell.length_a   1.000
_cell.length_b   1.000
_cell.length_c   1.000
_cell.angle_alpha   90.00
_cell.angle_beta   90.00
_cell.angle_gamma   90.00
#
_symmetry.space_group_name_H-M   'P 1'
#
loop_
_entity.id
_entity.type
_entity.pdbx_description
1 polymer ?
#
loop_
_entity_poly.entity_id
_entity_poly.type
_entity_poly.pdbx_seq_one_letter_code
_entity_poly.pdbx_strand_id
1 'polypeptide(L)'
;LLSDKATDKMSAQLASRHDRSEILRGVDLSGLDSQVASVLLDMARQETKPRSEAVASFILKVFKEKITELSSQPLRYAAFSVLKSPDIPSILIEAGFMSTSSDLQNLTTKKWRREFADSLAEAISRWHVRDKENKVLLRE
;
A
#
# COMPACT_ATOMS: atom_id res chain seq x y z
N LEU A 1 0.56 4.76 0.50
CA LEU A 1 -0.88 4.75 0.21
C LEU A 1 -1.21 5.64 -0.98
N LEU A 2 -2.34 5.38 -1.63
CA LEU A 2 -2.81 6.17 -2.75
C LEU A 2 -3.39 7.51 -2.27
N SER A 3 -2.96 8.61 -2.91
CA SER A 3 -3.53 9.95 -2.76
C SER A 3 -3.16 10.80 -3.98
N ASP A 4 -4.00 11.73 -4.36
CA ASP A 4 -3.73 12.68 -5.46
C ASP A 4 -2.59 13.63 -5.12
N LYS A 5 -2.34 13.87 -3.82
CA LYS A 5 -1.25 14.70 -3.32
C LYS A 5 -0.21 13.84 -2.63
N ALA A 6 1.06 14.01 -3.01
CA ALA A 6 2.18 13.36 -2.35
C ALA A 6 2.46 14.00 -0.98
N THR A 7 2.83 13.19 0.00
CA THR A 7 3.22 13.65 1.34
C THR A 7 4.48 14.49 1.29
N ASP A 8 5.42 14.10 0.42
CA ASP A 8 6.71 14.79 0.24
C ASP A 8 7.28 14.54 -1.17
N LYS A 9 8.38 15.23 -1.49
CA LYS A 9 9.05 15.11 -2.79
C LYS A 9 9.55 13.69 -3.08
N MET A 10 9.98 12.95 -2.06
CA MET A 10 10.46 11.58 -2.22
C MET A 10 9.31 10.66 -2.61
N SER A 11 8.15 10.79 -1.96
CA SER A 11 6.96 10.03 -2.30
C SER A 11 6.46 10.32 -3.73
N ALA A 12 6.54 11.59 -4.17
CA ALA A 12 6.22 11.96 -5.55
C ALA A 12 7.20 11.33 -6.56
N GLN A 13 8.51 11.31 -6.25
CA GLN A 13 9.52 10.67 -7.09
C GLN A 13 9.37 9.17 -7.16
N LEU A 14 9.03 8.51 -6.05
CA LEU A 14 8.75 7.07 -6.01
C LEU A 14 7.53 6.74 -6.88
N ALA A 15 6.43 7.48 -6.76
CA ALA A 15 5.26 7.30 -7.62
C ALA A 15 5.63 7.44 -9.10
N SER A 16 6.36 8.47 -9.48
CA SER A 16 6.81 8.68 -10.86
C SER A 16 7.73 7.58 -11.41
N ARG A 17 8.52 6.93 -10.55
CA ARG A 17 9.36 5.79 -10.96
C ARG A 17 8.52 4.53 -11.20
N HIS A 18 7.55 4.26 -10.32
CA HIS A 18 6.63 3.14 -10.48
C HIS A 18 5.75 3.30 -11.72
N ASP A 19 5.22 4.48 -11.96
CA ASP A 19 4.37 4.76 -13.13
C ASP A 19 5.09 4.49 -14.45
N ARG A 20 6.40 4.82 -14.54
CA ARG A 20 7.19 4.51 -15.76
C ARG A 20 7.33 3.01 -16.02
N SER A 21 7.37 2.18 -14.99
CA SER A 21 7.47 0.72 -15.16
C SER A 21 6.14 0.08 -15.58
N GLU A 22 5.01 0.73 -15.28
CA GLU A 22 3.67 0.21 -15.59
C GLU A 22 3.13 0.63 -16.95
N ILE A 23 3.59 1.74 -17.54
CA ILE A 23 3.25 2.16 -18.91
C ILE A 23 3.51 1.04 -19.93
N LEU A 24 4.38 0.08 -19.59
CA LEU A 24 4.67 -1.11 -20.41
C LEU A 24 3.67 -2.26 -20.25
N ARG A 25 2.70 -2.17 -19.32
CA ARG A 25 1.73 -3.24 -19.04
C ARG A 25 0.28 -2.88 -19.38
N GLY A 26 0.05 -2.01 -20.37
CA GLY A 26 -1.22 -1.53 -20.89
C GLY A 26 -2.49 -2.24 -20.39
N VAL A 27 -3.31 -1.55 -19.60
CA VAL A 27 -4.72 -1.92 -19.41
C VAL A 27 -5.54 -1.19 -20.45
N ASP A 28 -6.10 -1.93 -21.39
CA ASP A 28 -7.00 -1.41 -22.41
C ASP A 28 -8.38 -1.12 -21.80
N LEU A 29 -8.69 0.15 -21.61
CA LEU A 29 -10.01 0.63 -21.17
C LEU A 29 -10.83 1.16 -22.38
N SER A 30 -10.52 0.73 -23.59
CA SER A 30 -11.19 1.14 -24.81
C SER A 30 -12.59 0.52 -24.91
N GLY A 31 -13.61 1.24 -24.42
CA GLY A 31 -15.00 0.84 -24.61
C GLY A 31 -16.04 1.47 -23.70
N LEU A 32 -15.65 2.21 -22.68
CA LEU A 32 -16.57 2.91 -21.79
C LEU A 32 -16.44 4.43 -21.98
N ASP A 33 -17.59 5.13 -21.93
CA ASP A 33 -17.58 6.59 -21.83
C ASP A 33 -16.70 6.98 -20.65
N SER A 34 -15.60 7.68 -20.92
CA SER A 34 -14.51 7.93 -19.98
C SER A 34 -14.94 8.63 -18.69
N GLN A 35 -16.02 9.42 -18.75
CA GLN A 35 -16.56 10.12 -17.59
C GLN A 35 -17.35 9.19 -16.66
N VAL A 36 -18.18 8.31 -17.21
CA VAL A 36 -18.97 7.35 -16.41
C VAL A 36 -18.06 6.33 -15.75
N ALA A 37 -17.08 5.80 -16.50
CA ALA A 37 -16.08 4.87 -15.96
C ALA A 37 -15.29 5.51 -14.80
N SER A 38 -14.87 6.76 -14.95
CA SER A 38 -14.16 7.49 -13.88
C SER A 38 -14.99 7.63 -12.60
N VAL A 39 -16.26 8.02 -12.71
CA VAL A 39 -17.16 8.15 -11.56
C VAL A 39 -17.37 6.81 -10.84
N LEU A 40 -17.59 5.73 -11.57
CA LEU A 40 -17.77 4.38 -11.01
C LEU A 40 -16.50 3.91 -10.30
N LEU A 41 -15.33 4.16 -10.88
CA LEU A 41 -14.03 3.84 -10.27
C LEU A 41 -13.80 4.64 -8.97
N ASP A 42 -14.16 5.91 -8.96
CA ASP A 42 -14.03 6.77 -7.78
C ASP A 42 -14.98 6.35 -6.67
N MET A 43 -16.20 5.93 -6.99
CA MET A 43 -17.15 5.38 -6.01
C MET A 43 -16.61 4.06 -5.40
N ALA A 44 -16.08 3.14 -6.21
CA ALA A 44 -15.49 1.90 -5.71
C ALA A 44 -14.26 2.17 -4.82
N ARG A 45 -13.46 3.18 -5.13
CA ARG A 45 -12.31 3.61 -4.30
C ARG A 45 -12.73 4.19 -2.95
N GLN A 46 -13.93 4.78 -2.82
CA GLN A 46 -14.42 5.25 -1.53
C GLN A 46 -14.56 4.11 -0.52
N GLU A 47 -14.86 2.89 -0.95
CA GLU A 47 -14.90 1.71 -0.09
C GLU A 47 -13.50 1.16 0.21
N THR A 48 -12.63 1.10 -0.80
CA THR A 48 -11.32 0.44 -0.67
C THR A 48 -10.27 1.30 0.02
N LYS A 49 -10.34 2.63 -0.09
CA LYS A 49 -9.38 3.55 0.53
C LYS A 49 -9.31 3.44 2.04
N PRO A 50 -10.42 3.48 2.81
CA PRO A 50 -10.38 3.29 4.26
C PRO A 50 -9.83 1.90 4.65
N ARG A 51 -10.10 0.88 3.85
CA ARG A 51 -9.60 -0.48 4.07
C ARG A 51 -8.09 -0.56 3.82
N SER A 52 -7.56 0.15 2.82
CA SER A 52 -6.11 0.29 2.59
C SER A 52 -5.41 1.02 3.74
N GLU A 53 -6.02 2.06 4.28
CA GLU A 53 -5.52 2.78 5.45
C GLU A 53 -5.54 1.90 6.70
N ALA A 54 -6.58 1.10 6.87
CA ALA A 54 -6.69 0.16 7.97
C ALA A 54 -5.58 -0.90 7.92
N VAL A 55 -5.36 -1.57 6.78
CA VAL A 55 -4.28 -2.57 6.67
C VAL A 55 -2.91 -1.95 6.93
N ALA A 56 -2.63 -0.74 6.43
CA ALA A 56 -1.38 -0.03 6.70
C ALA A 56 -1.21 0.26 8.20
N SER A 57 -2.27 0.65 8.90
CA SER A 57 -2.26 0.88 10.35
C SER A 57 -1.94 -0.39 11.14
N PHE A 58 -2.52 -1.54 10.75
CA PHE A 58 -2.20 -2.83 11.38
C PHE A 58 -0.75 -3.23 11.17
N ILE A 59 -0.21 -3.03 9.95
CA ILE A 59 1.19 -3.31 9.64
C ILE A 59 2.10 -2.43 10.50
N LEU A 60 1.85 -1.13 10.57
CA LEU A 60 2.65 -0.22 11.39
C LEU A 60 2.60 -0.57 12.87
N LYS A 61 1.46 -1.01 13.39
CA LYS A 61 1.32 -1.43 14.77
C LYS A 61 2.21 -2.64 15.07
N VAL A 62 2.11 -3.72 14.27
CA VAL A 62 2.92 -4.93 14.47
C VAL A 62 4.41 -4.65 14.26
N PHE A 63 4.76 -3.82 13.27
CA PHE A 63 6.15 -3.47 13.00
C PHE A 63 6.77 -2.66 14.15
N LYS A 64 6.04 -1.72 14.75
CA LYS A 64 6.49 -1.01 15.96
C LYS A 64 6.72 -1.93 17.15
N GLU A 65 5.98 -3.03 17.25
CA GLU A 65 6.14 -4.02 18.31
C GLU A 65 7.37 -4.94 18.09
N LYS A 66 7.72 -5.22 16.84
CA LYS A 66 8.68 -6.28 16.47
C LYS A 66 9.93 -5.82 15.73
N ILE A 67 9.84 -4.70 15.01
CA ILE A 67 10.90 -4.16 14.17
C ILE A 67 11.29 -2.79 14.72
N THR A 68 12.53 -2.68 15.20
CA THR A 68 13.01 -1.47 15.88
C THR A 68 13.34 -0.31 14.94
N GLU A 69 13.60 -0.57 13.68
CA GLU A 69 14.06 0.43 12.70
C GLU A 69 12.97 0.76 11.69
N LEU A 70 12.06 1.64 12.08
CA LEU A 70 11.10 2.25 11.16
C LEU A 70 11.54 3.68 10.81
N SER A 71 11.23 4.10 9.58
CA SER A 71 11.38 5.51 9.19
C SER A 71 10.63 6.43 10.16
N SER A 72 11.12 7.66 10.33
CA SER A 72 10.44 8.69 11.14
C SER A 72 9.03 9.03 10.61
N GLN A 73 8.81 8.84 9.31
CA GLN A 73 7.51 8.99 8.65
C GLN A 73 7.19 7.70 7.88
N PRO A 74 6.72 6.65 8.57
CA PRO A 74 6.53 5.35 7.94
C PRO A 74 5.30 5.28 7.04
N LEU A 75 4.32 6.15 7.23
CA LEU A 75 3.12 6.24 6.41
C LEU A 75 3.21 7.42 5.45
N ARG A 76 3.18 7.12 4.15
CA ARG A 76 3.31 8.11 3.10
C ARG A 76 2.22 7.93 2.05
N TYR A 77 1.89 9.02 1.35
CA TYR A 77 0.87 9.06 0.33
C TYR A 77 1.45 9.62 -0.97
N ALA A 78 1.03 9.08 -2.09
CA ALA A 78 1.29 9.64 -3.42
C ALA A 78 0.36 9.02 -4.47
N ALA A 79 0.35 9.56 -5.68
CA ALA A 79 -0.45 9.09 -6.80
C ALA A 79 0.20 7.87 -7.49
N PHE A 80 0.34 6.76 -6.75
CA PHE A 80 0.87 5.52 -7.30
C PHE A 80 -0.15 4.84 -8.22
N SER A 81 0.17 4.64 -9.49
CA SER A 81 -0.72 3.95 -10.45
C SER A 81 -1.01 2.51 -10.04
N VAL A 82 0.00 1.80 -9.53
CA VAL A 82 -0.12 0.42 -9.02
C VAL A 82 -1.16 0.24 -7.92
N LEU A 83 -1.53 1.32 -7.22
CA LEU A 83 -2.51 1.29 -6.14
C LEU A 83 -3.92 1.72 -6.59
N LYS A 84 -4.13 1.94 -7.88
CA LYS A 84 -5.41 2.47 -8.40
C LYS A 84 -6.50 1.41 -8.60
N SER A 85 -6.26 0.14 -8.25
CA SER A 85 -7.31 -0.89 -8.29
C SER A 85 -8.53 -0.45 -7.46
N PRO A 86 -9.73 -0.41 -8.06
CA PRO A 86 -10.89 0.16 -7.39
C PRO A 86 -11.52 -0.77 -6.37
N ASP A 87 -11.38 -2.07 -6.55
CA ASP A 87 -12.09 -3.14 -5.83
C ASP A 87 -11.25 -3.85 -4.76
N ILE A 88 -9.94 -3.61 -4.75
CA ILE A 88 -8.99 -4.27 -3.87
C ILE A 88 -8.26 -3.25 -2.99
N PRO A 89 -8.32 -3.37 -1.65
CA PRO A 89 -7.46 -2.58 -0.77
C PRO A 89 -5.99 -2.82 -1.10
N SER A 90 -5.29 -1.75 -1.48
CA SER A 90 -3.93 -1.85 -2.00
C SER A 90 -2.97 -0.94 -1.23
N ILE A 91 -1.78 -1.46 -0.94
CA ILE A 91 -0.68 -0.73 -0.30
C ILE A 91 0.63 -1.06 -1.00
N LEU A 92 1.56 -0.13 -0.98
CA LEU A 92 2.95 -0.33 -1.39
C LEU A 92 3.83 -0.31 -0.14
N ILE A 93 4.67 -1.32 0.03
CA ILE A 93 5.57 -1.46 1.17
C ILE A 93 7.00 -1.32 0.68
N GLU A 94 7.71 -0.30 1.15
CA GLU A 94 9.14 -0.11 0.94
C GLU A 94 9.89 -0.76 2.12
N ALA A 95 10.48 -1.92 1.88
CA ALA A 95 11.19 -2.67 2.91
C ALA A 95 12.58 -2.07 3.25
N GLY A 96 13.10 -1.21 2.39
CA GLY A 96 14.40 -0.52 2.55
C GLY A 96 14.97 -0.10 1.20
N PHE A 97 16.02 0.70 1.24
CA PHE A 97 16.70 1.22 0.06
C PHE A 97 18.08 0.54 -0.11
N MET A 98 18.32 -0.12 -1.24
CA MET A 98 19.61 -0.77 -1.54
C MET A 98 20.79 0.21 -1.61
N SER A 99 20.52 1.50 -1.75
CA SER A 99 21.54 2.56 -1.71
C SER A 99 21.99 2.94 -0.29
N THR A 100 21.27 2.47 0.74
CA THR A 100 21.59 2.69 2.16
C THR A 100 22.26 1.45 2.73
N SER A 101 23.44 1.57 3.32
CA SER A 101 24.22 0.41 3.77
C SER A 101 23.51 -0.40 4.86
N SER A 102 22.85 0.24 5.81
CA SER A 102 22.06 -0.44 6.86
C SER A 102 20.88 -1.23 6.26
N ASP A 103 20.13 -0.62 5.34
CA ASP A 103 19.00 -1.27 4.71
C ASP A 103 19.46 -2.47 3.85
N LEU A 104 20.58 -2.28 3.11
CA LEU A 104 21.16 -3.37 2.31
C LEU A 104 21.57 -4.54 3.22
N GLN A 105 22.19 -4.27 4.35
CA GLN A 105 22.54 -5.30 5.33
C GLN A 105 21.31 -6.05 5.84
N ASN A 106 20.26 -5.33 6.20
CA ASN A 106 18.98 -5.92 6.62
C ASN A 106 18.36 -6.76 5.51
N LEU A 107 18.24 -6.22 4.30
CA LEU A 107 17.65 -6.90 3.14
C LEU A 107 18.42 -8.18 2.73
N THR A 108 19.74 -8.24 2.95
CA THR A 108 20.56 -9.41 2.67
C THR A 108 20.58 -10.42 3.82
N THR A 109 20.21 -10.04 5.04
CA THR A 109 20.20 -10.91 6.22
C THR A 109 18.98 -11.83 6.24
N LYS A 110 19.18 -13.15 6.24
CA LYS A 110 18.10 -14.15 6.25
C LYS A 110 17.18 -14.00 7.48
N LYS A 111 17.75 -13.75 8.66
CA LYS A 111 16.99 -13.56 9.90
C LYS A 111 16.05 -12.38 9.78
N TRP A 112 16.55 -11.22 9.35
CA TRP A 112 15.76 -10.02 9.20
C TRP A 112 14.62 -10.20 8.22
N ARG A 113 14.88 -10.80 7.04
CA ARG A 113 13.83 -11.07 6.04
C ARG A 113 12.72 -11.96 6.58
N ARG A 114 13.08 -12.94 7.42
CA ARG A 114 12.09 -13.82 8.05
C ARG A 114 11.24 -13.07 9.06
N GLU A 115 11.87 -12.30 9.95
CA GLU A 115 11.16 -11.47 10.95
C GLU A 115 10.24 -10.45 10.27
N PHE A 116 10.68 -9.84 9.18
CA PHE A 116 9.87 -8.93 8.36
C PHE A 116 8.65 -9.66 7.77
N ALA A 117 8.86 -10.79 7.13
CA ALA A 117 7.78 -11.57 6.51
C ALA A 117 6.77 -12.09 7.54
N ASP A 118 7.24 -12.62 8.67
CA ASP A 118 6.39 -13.13 9.75
C ASP A 118 5.56 -11.99 10.37
N SER A 119 6.16 -10.81 10.57
CA SER A 119 5.47 -9.62 11.08
C SER A 119 4.41 -9.11 10.11
N LEU A 120 4.71 -9.13 8.82
CA LEU A 120 3.75 -8.73 7.77
C LEU A 120 2.58 -9.71 7.69
N ALA A 121 2.85 -11.01 7.71
CA ALA A 121 1.82 -12.05 7.70
C ALA A 121 0.89 -11.94 8.91
N GLU A 122 1.44 -11.69 10.08
CA GLU A 122 0.65 -11.47 11.31
C GLU A 122 -0.22 -10.22 11.20
N ALA A 123 0.33 -9.10 10.72
CA ALA A 123 -0.42 -7.86 10.59
C ALA A 123 -1.61 -8.00 9.62
N ILE A 124 -1.38 -8.67 8.47
CA ILE A 124 -2.42 -8.94 7.47
C ILE A 124 -3.49 -9.86 8.07
N SER A 125 -3.09 -10.89 8.81
CA SER A 125 -4.03 -11.82 9.46
C SER A 125 -4.92 -11.11 10.49
N ARG A 126 -4.33 -10.26 11.35
CA ARG A 126 -5.07 -9.45 12.32
C ARG A 126 -6.05 -8.49 11.63
N TRP A 127 -5.59 -7.80 10.58
CA TRP A 127 -6.45 -6.92 9.78
C TRP A 127 -7.60 -7.69 9.13
N HIS A 128 -7.33 -8.86 8.52
CA HIS A 128 -8.34 -9.65 7.82
C HIS A 128 -9.50 -10.05 8.73
N VAL A 129 -9.21 -10.46 9.96
CA VAL A 129 -10.26 -10.76 10.95
C VAL A 129 -11.13 -9.53 11.18
N ARG A 130 -10.51 -8.38 11.42
CA ARG A 130 -11.21 -7.12 11.66
C ARG A 130 -12.02 -6.62 10.46
N ASP A 131 -11.48 -6.77 9.25
CA ASP A 131 -12.15 -6.39 8.01
C ASP A 131 -13.42 -7.22 7.77
N LYS A 132 -13.39 -8.51 8.09
CA LYS A 132 -14.58 -9.38 8.04
C LYS A 132 -15.65 -8.94 9.03
N GLU A 133 -15.29 -8.65 10.27
CA GLU A 133 -16.23 -8.16 11.28
C GLU A 133 -16.93 -6.87 10.82
N ASN A 134 -16.14 -5.91 10.29
CA ASN A 134 -16.69 -4.65 9.80
C ASN A 134 -17.63 -4.83 8.60
N LYS A 135 -17.36 -5.77 7.69
CA LYS A 135 -18.24 -6.05 6.55
C LYS A 135 -19.61 -6.63 6.95
N VAL A 136 -19.66 -7.36 8.04
CA VAL A 136 -20.94 -7.88 8.56
C VAL A 136 -21.80 -6.73 9.09
N LEU A 137 -21.18 -5.79 9.82
CA LEU A 137 -21.86 -4.62 10.40
C LEU A 137 -22.39 -3.61 9.36
N LEU A 138 -21.82 -3.58 8.15
CA LEU A 138 -22.26 -2.68 7.07
C LEU A 138 -23.40 -3.26 6.23
N ARG A 139 -23.80 -4.50 6.46
CA ARG A 139 -24.89 -5.20 5.73
C ARG A 139 -26.19 -5.32 6.51
N GLU A 140 -26.21 -4.88 7.75
CA GLU A 140 -27.40 -4.70 8.59
C GLU A 140 -27.92 -3.26 8.49
#